data_9bf17a4311f044076409e09fc38e2292
#
_entry.id   9bf17a4311f044076409e09fc38e2292
#
_cell.length_a   1.000
_cell.length_b   1.000
_cell.length_c   1.000
_cell.angle_alpha   90.00
_cell.angle_beta   90.00
_cell.angle_gamma   90.00
#
_symmetry.space_group_name_H-M   'P 1'
#
loop_
_entity.id
_entity.type
_entity.pdbx_description
1 polymer ?
#
loop_
_entity_poly.entity_id
_entity_poly.type
_entity_poly.pdbx_seq_one_letter_code
_entity_poly.pdbx_strand_id
1 'polypeptide(L)'
;MHLPLPVRVVSLIALAFCAGCVGVPEGIEPVTGFQVERYMGRWYEVARLDHRFERGMEQVTATYELRPDGTVSVLNRGYRTDKGEWGEASGKARFLGPPDVAALKVSFFGPFYGGYNVVDLDPGYRHALIAGPNRSYLWILSRTPTPPSAEVERLVAKAKALGYDTSQLIYVKH
;
A
#
# COMPACT_ATOMS: atom_id res chain seq x y z
N MET A 1 -13.72 -41.84 53.57
CA MET A 1 -12.67 -40.82 53.44
C MET A 1 -12.46 -40.60 51.92
N HIS A 2 -13.25 -39.66 51.34
CA HIS A 2 -13.24 -39.37 49.89
C HIS A 2 -12.34 -38.14 49.63
N LEU A 3 -11.25 -38.33 48.86
CA LEU A 3 -10.44 -37.21 48.35
C LEU A 3 -11.14 -36.61 47.12
N PRO A 4 -11.23 -35.28 47.00
CA PRO A 4 -11.71 -34.66 45.78
C PRO A 4 -10.60 -34.56 44.73
N LEU A 5 -10.95 -34.90 43.47
CA LEU A 5 -10.09 -34.71 42.29
C LEU A 5 -9.91 -33.21 42.00
N PRO A 6 -8.72 -32.78 41.54
CA PRO A 6 -8.51 -31.40 41.17
C PRO A 6 -9.13 -31.08 39.79
N VAL A 7 -9.95 -30.06 39.78
CA VAL A 7 -10.52 -29.45 38.56
C VAL A 7 -9.36 -28.77 37.78
N ARG A 8 -9.02 -29.31 36.62
CA ARG A 8 -8.07 -28.66 35.68
C ARG A 8 -8.83 -27.53 34.97
N VAL A 9 -8.51 -26.30 35.35
CA VAL A 9 -8.91 -25.11 34.59
C VAL A 9 -8.09 -25.06 33.30
N VAL A 10 -8.74 -25.37 32.19
CA VAL A 10 -8.16 -25.16 30.85
C VAL A 10 -8.34 -23.69 30.50
N SER A 11 -7.28 -22.88 30.67
CA SER A 11 -7.23 -21.51 30.16
C SER A 11 -7.25 -21.53 28.66
N LEU A 12 -8.37 -21.20 28.03
CA LEU A 12 -8.43 -20.85 26.61
C LEU A 12 -7.71 -19.49 26.43
N ILE A 13 -6.49 -19.54 25.94
CA ILE A 13 -5.82 -18.33 25.41
C ILE A 13 -6.48 -18.02 24.07
N ALA A 14 -7.35 -17.02 24.05
CA ALA A 14 -7.88 -16.45 22.83
C ALA A 14 -6.73 -15.76 22.10
N LEU A 15 -6.22 -16.38 21.03
CA LEU A 15 -5.35 -15.70 20.06
C LEU A 15 -6.20 -14.62 19.37
N ALA A 16 -6.07 -13.39 19.83
CA ALA A 16 -6.55 -12.24 19.09
C ALA A 16 -5.72 -12.11 17.81
N PHE A 17 -6.25 -12.62 16.69
CA PHE A 17 -5.70 -12.36 15.37
C PHE A 17 -5.80 -10.84 15.12
N CYS A 18 -4.66 -10.16 15.07
CA CYS A 18 -4.56 -8.79 14.57
C CYS A 18 -4.89 -8.78 13.07
N ALA A 19 -6.17 -8.77 12.73
CA ALA A 19 -6.67 -8.65 11.34
C ALA A 19 -6.44 -7.24 10.75
N GLY A 20 -5.89 -6.30 11.53
CA GLY A 20 -5.79 -4.89 11.17
C GLY A 20 -4.69 -4.48 10.19
N CYS A 21 -3.74 -5.40 9.83
CA CYS A 21 -2.58 -5.01 9.01
C CYS A 21 -2.74 -5.29 7.50
N VAL A 22 -3.82 -5.93 7.06
CA VAL A 22 -3.92 -6.47 5.70
C VAL A 22 -5.15 -5.97 4.94
N GLY A 23 -6.12 -5.38 5.62
CA GLY A 23 -7.42 -5.01 5.07
C GLY A 23 -7.48 -3.61 4.46
N VAL A 24 -8.69 -3.27 4.01
CA VAL A 24 -9.06 -1.91 3.63
C VAL A 24 -9.39 -1.14 4.91
N PRO A 25 -8.81 0.05 5.15
CA PRO A 25 -9.16 0.86 6.32
C PRO A 25 -10.64 1.25 6.33
N GLU A 26 -11.21 1.42 7.52
CA GLU A 26 -12.60 1.86 7.67
C GLU A 26 -12.84 3.20 6.96
N GLY A 27 -13.95 3.28 6.21
CA GLY A 27 -14.33 4.46 5.43
C GLY A 27 -13.49 4.69 4.17
N ILE A 28 -12.67 3.72 3.77
CA ILE A 28 -11.94 3.73 2.51
C ILE A 28 -12.61 2.78 1.53
N GLU A 29 -12.89 3.26 0.32
CA GLU A 29 -13.50 2.47 -0.75
C GLU A 29 -12.49 2.34 -1.90
N PRO A 30 -11.97 1.14 -2.17
CA PRO A 30 -11.13 0.89 -3.34
C PRO A 30 -11.90 1.06 -4.64
N VAL A 31 -11.21 1.46 -5.69
CA VAL A 31 -11.76 1.61 -7.05
C VAL A 31 -12.34 0.28 -7.52
N THR A 32 -13.53 0.33 -8.12
CA THR A 32 -14.20 -0.79 -8.79
C THR A 32 -14.07 -0.68 -10.31
N GLY A 33 -14.28 -1.77 -11.03
CA GLY A 33 -14.01 -1.84 -12.49
C GLY A 33 -12.53 -1.73 -12.82
N PHE A 34 -11.67 -2.11 -11.88
CA PHE A 34 -10.23 -2.07 -12.01
C PHE A 34 -9.75 -3.10 -13.04
N GLN A 35 -8.92 -2.65 -13.98
CA GLN A 35 -8.30 -3.47 -15.01
C GLN A 35 -6.80 -3.58 -14.70
N VAL A 36 -6.40 -4.70 -14.11
CA VAL A 36 -5.03 -4.88 -13.60
C VAL A 36 -3.98 -4.72 -14.69
N GLU A 37 -4.24 -5.18 -15.90
CA GLU A 37 -3.33 -5.11 -17.05
C GLU A 37 -2.96 -3.67 -17.38
N ARG A 38 -3.92 -2.73 -17.27
CA ARG A 38 -3.68 -1.30 -17.49
C ARG A 38 -2.87 -0.64 -16.39
N TYR A 39 -2.92 -1.22 -15.19
CA TYR A 39 -2.19 -0.72 -14.02
C TYR A 39 -0.72 -1.15 -14.03
N MET A 40 -0.37 -2.20 -14.77
CA MET A 40 1.01 -2.73 -14.85
C MET A 40 2.02 -1.72 -15.41
N GLY A 41 3.30 -2.02 -15.25
CA GLY A 41 4.42 -1.17 -15.66
C GLY A 41 4.88 -0.23 -14.57
N ARG A 42 5.62 0.80 -14.96
CA ARG A 42 6.27 1.75 -14.04
C ARG A 42 5.35 2.87 -13.61
N TRP A 43 5.46 3.18 -12.32
CA TRP A 43 4.88 4.35 -11.66
C TRP A 43 5.97 5.11 -10.92
N TYR A 44 5.87 6.44 -10.91
CA TYR A 44 6.72 7.34 -10.13
C TYR A 44 5.97 7.75 -8.88
N GLU A 45 6.63 7.72 -7.75
CA GLU A 45 6.08 8.20 -6.48
C GLU A 45 6.19 9.72 -6.43
N VAL A 46 5.07 10.42 -6.42
CA VAL A 46 4.99 11.89 -6.40
C VAL A 46 5.02 12.41 -4.97
N ALA A 47 4.25 11.76 -4.09
CA ALA A 47 4.21 12.10 -2.68
C ALA A 47 3.84 10.89 -1.83
N ARG A 48 4.22 10.93 -0.55
CA ARG A 48 3.87 9.90 0.45
C ARG A 48 3.73 10.50 1.84
N LEU A 49 3.08 9.80 2.74
CA LEU A 49 3.30 9.98 4.18
C LEU A 49 4.62 9.32 4.61
N ASP A 50 5.28 9.86 5.65
CA ASP A 50 6.57 9.31 6.10
C ASP A 50 6.41 7.91 6.68
N HIS A 51 7.23 6.99 6.22
CA HIS A 51 7.37 5.66 6.82
C HIS A 51 8.81 5.14 6.65
N ARG A 52 9.20 4.27 7.57
CA ARG A 52 10.59 3.82 7.72
C ARG A 52 11.20 3.16 6.48
N PHE A 53 10.39 2.59 5.58
CA PHE A 53 10.87 1.82 4.43
C PHE A 53 11.47 2.71 3.33
N GLU A 54 10.95 3.94 3.17
CA GLU A 54 11.33 4.87 2.10
C GLU A 54 11.87 6.21 2.63
N ARG A 55 12.10 6.27 3.96
CA ARG A 55 12.63 7.49 4.59
C ARG A 55 13.96 7.90 3.98
N GLY A 56 14.07 9.16 3.56
CA GLY A 56 15.28 9.69 2.93
C GLY A 56 15.51 9.23 1.49
N MET A 57 14.53 8.54 0.85
CA MET A 57 14.62 8.15 -0.55
C MET A 57 14.05 9.22 -1.47
N GLU A 58 14.74 9.47 -2.57
CA GLU A 58 14.33 10.25 -3.74
C GLU A 58 14.28 9.36 -4.98
N GLN A 59 13.72 9.87 -6.07
CA GLN A 59 13.60 9.17 -7.37
C GLN A 59 12.92 7.79 -7.22
N VAL A 60 11.91 7.71 -6.34
CA VAL A 60 11.24 6.45 -6.03
C VAL A 60 10.30 6.03 -7.15
N THR A 61 10.42 4.78 -7.55
CA THR A 61 9.55 4.16 -8.55
C THR A 61 9.05 2.81 -8.07
N ALA A 62 7.83 2.44 -8.52
CA ALA A 62 7.28 1.11 -8.38
C ALA A 62 7.02 0.53 -9.77
N THR A 63 7.44 -0.70 -10.02
CA THR A 63 7.14 -1.42 -11.26
C THR A 63 6.34 -2.66 -10.93
N TYR A 64 5.21 -2.82 -11.61
CA TYR A 64 4.28 -3.92 -11.41
C TYR A 64 4.20 -4.79 -12.66
N GLU A 65 4.16 -6.11 -12.48
CA GLU A 65 3.99 -7.09 -13.57
C GLU A 65 3.00 -8.17 -13.15
N LEU A 66 1.99 -8.41 -13.98
CA LEU A 66 1.02 -9.47 -13.77
C LEU A 66 1.67 -10.83 -14.08
N ARG A 67 1.52 -11.78 -13.17
CA ARG A 67 2.02 -13.15 -13.32
C ARG A 67 0.92 -14.09 -13.83
N PRO A 68 1.30 -15.22 -14.46
CA PRO A 68 0.31 -16.22 -14.92
C PRO A 68 -0.58 -16.79 -13.79
N ASP A 69 -0.10 -16.77 -12.55
CA ASP A 69 -0.85 -17.21 -11.36
C ASP A 69 -1.83 -16.16 -10.81
N GLY A 70 -2.04 -15.03 -11.53
CA GLY A 70 -2.92 -13.93 -11.13
C GLY A 70 -2.33 -13.04 -10.02
N THR A 71 -1.12 -13.29 -9.59
CA THR A 71 -0.41 -12.41 -8.64
C THR A 71 0.34 -11.31 -9.39
N VAL A 72 0.68 -10.23 -8.68
CA VAL A 72 1.45 -9.11 -9.23
C VAL A 72 2.83 -9.09 -8.59
N SER A 73 3.90 -9.16 -9.40
CA SER A 73 5.25 -8.85 -8.90
C SER A 73 5.41 -7.34 -8.75
N VAL A 74 6.10 -6.95 -7.70
CA VAL A 74 6.35 -5.55 -7.33
C VAL A 74 7.85 -5.36 -7.22
N LEU A 75 8.39 -4.36 -7.93
CA LEU A 75 9.77 -3.91 -7.75
C LEU A 75 9.74 -2.42 -7.40
N ASN A 76 10.08 -2.11 -6.14
CA ASN A 76 10.30 -0.74 -5.71
C ASN A 76 11.79 -0.42 -5.83
N ARG A 77 12.10 0.79 -6.33
CA ARG A 77 13.45 1.30 -6.46
C ARG A 77 13.49 2.76 -6.04
N GLY A 78 14.49 3.17 -5.25
CA GLY A 78 14.68 4.53 -4.81
C GLY A 78 16.15 4.85 -4.55
N TYR A 79 16.52 6.12 -4.68
CA TYR A 79 17.87 6.60 -4.39
C TYR A 79 17.96 7.03 -2.93
N ARG A 80 18.85 6.41 -2.16
CA ARG A 80 19.13 6.74 -0.76
C ARG A 80 20.11 7.90 -0.71
N THR A 81 19.62 9.08 -0.39
CA THR A 81 20.44 10.30 -0.41
C THR A 81 21.50 10.31 0.70
N ASP A 82 21.22 9.66 1.83
CA ASP A 82 22.15 9.53 2.96
C ASP A 82 23.34 8.62 2.68
N LYS A 83 23.19 7.66 1.75
CA LYS A 83 24.21 6.66 1.39
C LYS A 83 24.80 6.86 0.01
N GLY A 84 24.18 7.69 -0.84
CA GLY A 84 24.60 7.89 -2.22
C GLY A 84 24.41 6.66 -3.11
N GLU A 85 23.43 5.79 -2.80
CA GLU A 85 23.23 4.50 -3.49
C GLU A 85 21.76 4.25 -3.85
N TRP A 86 21.53 3.44 -4.86
CA TRP A 86 20.22 2.92 -5.20
C TRP A 86 19.85 1.74 -4.29
N GLY A 87 18.62 1.78 -3.77
CA GLY A 87 18.00 0.65 -3.07
C GLY A 87 16.89 0.04 -3.90
N GLU A 88 16.71 -1.26 -3.79
CA GLU A 88 15.63 -2.01 -4.43
C GLU A 88 14.98 -2.96 -3.42
N ALA A 89 13.67 -3.15 -3.60
CA ALA A 89 12.90 -4.14 -2.85
C ALA A 89 11.93 -4.84 -3.79
N SER A 90 12.01 -6.17 -3.82
CA SER A 90 11.11 -7.02 -4.59
C SER A 90 10.03 -7.59 -3.71
N GLY A 91 8.78 -7.52 -4.18
CA GLY A 91 7.61 -7.99 -3.46
C GLY A 91 6.62 -8.73 -4.35
N LYS A 92 5.57 -9.21 -3.72
CA LYS A 92 4.45 -9.90 -4.38
C LYS A 92 3.14 -9.37 -3.82
N ALA A 93 2.24 -8.95 -4.71
CA ALA A 93 0.89 -8.55 -4.34
C ALA A 93 -0.15 -9.57 -4.80
N ARG A 94 -1.28 -9.61 -4.06
CA ARG A 94 -2.45 -10.45 -4.34
C ARG A 94 -3.70 -9.67 -4.07
N PHE A 95 -4.74 -9.88 -4.85
CA PHE A 95 -6.06 -9.34 -4.56
C PHE A 95 -6.61 -9.90 -3.25
N LEU A 96 -7.34 -9.07 -2.50
CA LEU A 96 -8.07 -9.47 -1.30
C LEU A 96 -9.43 -10.10 -1.64
N GLY A 97 -9.97 -9.77 -2.80
CA GLY A 97 -11.27 -10.20 -3.31
C GLY A 97 -11.27 -10.29 -4.82
N PRO A 98 -12.39 -9.93 -5.48
CA PRO A 98 -12.49 -9.91 -6.93
C PRO A 98 -11.43 -9.01 -7.58
N PRO A 99 -10.85 -9.39 -8.72
CA PRO A 99 -9.74 -8.65 -9.34
C PRO A 99 -10.15 -7.30 -9.96
N ASP A 100 -11.45 -7.08 -10.14
CA ASP A 100 -12.03 -5.80 -10.56
C ASP A 100 -12.23 -4.79 -9.41
N VAL A 101 -11.90 -5.18 -8.17
CA VAL A 101 -11.81 -4.29 -7.01
C VAL A 101 -10.34 -4.10 -6.66
N ALA A 102 -9.87 -2.86 -6.66
CA ALA A 102 -8.46 -2.51 -6.48
C ALA A 102 -7.99 -2.58 -5.01
N ALA A 103 -8.34 -3.67 -4.32
CA ALA A 103 -7.95 -3.99 -2.95
C ALA A 103 -6.97 -5.15 -2.96
N LEU A 104 -5.71 -4.88 -2.63
CA LEU A 104 -4.63 -5.85 -2.64
C LEU A 104 -3.92 -5.90 -1.28
N LYS A 105 -3.15 -6.94 -1.10
CA LYS A 105 -2.11 -7.04 -0.06
C LYS A 105 -0.76 -7.28 -0.70
N VAL A 106 0.28 -6.63 -0.20
CA VAL A 106 1.64 -6.74 -0.70
C VAL A 106 2.57 -7.24 0.38
N SER A 107 3.51 -8.11 0.02
CA SER A 107 4.57 -8.60 0.88
C SER A 107 5.92 -8.40 0.22
N PHE A 108 6.87 -7.82 0.95
CA PHE A 108 8.30 -7.74 0.62
C PHE A 108 9.11 -8.70 1.48
N PHE A 109 8.55 -9.15 2.60
CA PHE A 109 9.17 -10.09 3.53
C PHE A 109 8.10 -11.06 4.02
N GLY A 110 7.99 -12.23 3.40
CA GLY A 110 7.04 -13.24 3.86
C GLY A 110 7.33 -13.70 5.29
N PRO A 111 6.33 -13.97 6.11
CA PRO A 111 4.90 -14.07 5.79
C PRO A 111 4.10 -12.75 5.99
N PHE A 112 4.75 -11.61 6.18
CA PHE A 112 4.10 -10.34 6.52
C PHE A 112 3.56 -9.64 5.29
N TYR A 113 2.30 -9.20 5.36
CA TYR A 113 1.61 -8.46 4.30
C TYR A 113 1.13 -7.10 4.82
N GLY A 114 1.17 -6.09 3.96
CA GLY A 114 0.53 -4.80 4.14
C GLY A 114 -0.62 -4.60 3.15
N GLY A 115 -1.64 -3.82 3.53
CA GLY A 115 -2.72 -3.42 2.62
C GLY A 115 -2.20 -2.47 1.54
N TYR A 116 -2.72 -2.63 0.32
CA TYR A 116 -2.48 -1.77 -0.84
C TYR A 116 -3.80 -1.57 -1.57
N ASN A 117 -4.41 -0.41 -1.38
CA ASN A 117 -5.75 -0.12 -1.87
C ASN A 117 -5.68 1.10 -2.80
N VAL A 118 -6.01 0.93 -4.07
CA VAL A 118 -6.15 2.06 -4.99
C VAL A 118 -7.50 2.71 -4.73
N VAL A 119 -7.51 3.95 -4.24
CA VAL A 119 -8.71 4.65 -3.80
C VAL A 119 -9.12 5.80 -4.71
N ASP A 120 -8.24 6.18 -5.62
CA ASP A 120 -8.50 7.07 -6.74
C ASP A 120 -7.61 6.68 -7.91
N LEU A 121 -8.16 6.67 -9.11
CA LEU A 121 -7.46 6.32 -10.34
C LEU A 121 -8.13 7.05 -11.51
N ASP A 122 -7.37 7.85 -12.25
CA ASP A 122 -7.93 8.52 -13.43
C ASP A 122 -8.27 7.52 -14.54
N PRO A 123 -9.27 7.79 -15.38
CA PRO A 123 -9.69 6.87 -16.44
C PRO A 123 -8.56 6.49 -17.42
N GLY A 124 -7.53 7.33 -17.53
CA GLY A 124 -6.34 7.06 -18.34
C GLY A 124 -5.29 6.21 -17.66
N TYR A 125 -5.47 5.85 -16.38
CA TYR A 125 -4.49 5.12 -15.56
C TYR A 125 -3.12 5.81 -15.51
N ARG A 126 -3.14 7.15 -15.36
CA ARG A 126 -1.93 7.99 -15.31
C ARG A 126 -1.57 8.46 -13.91
N HIS A 127 -2.58 8.62 -13.05
CA HIS A 127 -2.43 9.11 -11.68
C HIS A 127 -3.26 8.27 -10.74
N ALA A 128 -2.70 7.93 -9.58
CA ALA A 128 -3.36 7.08 -8.59
C ALA A 128 -3.10 7.57 -7.16
N LEU A 129 -4.11 7.40 -6.29
CA LEU A 129 -4.00 7.57 -4.85
C LEU A 129 -4.09 6.20 -4.19
N ILE A 130 -3.10 5.86 -3.38
CA ILE A 130 -2.99 4.56 -2.75
C ILE A 130 -3.10 4.71 -1.23
N ALA A 131 -4.03 3.97 -0.64
CA ALA A 131 -4.17 3.84 0.80
C ALA A 131 -3.52 2.53 1.29
N GLY A 132 -2.68 2.63 2.31
CA GLY A 132 -2.12 1.47 3.00
C GLY A 132 -3.11 0.82 3.98
N PRO A 133 -2.62 0.01 4.93
CA PRO A 133 -3.47 -0.72 5.87
C PRO A 133 -4.15 0.18 6.92
N ASN A 134 -3.69 1.40 7.07
CA ASN A 134 -4.25 2.42 7.96
C ASN A 134 -3.87 3.84 7.48
N ARG A 135 -4.32 4.88 8.20
CA ARG A 135 -4.10 6.28 7.79
C ARG A 135 -2.69 6.82 7.99
N SER A 136 -1.73 5.99 8.42
CA SER A 136 -0.31 6.36 8.43
C SER A 136 0.40 6.06 7.11
N TYR A 137 -0.27 5.41 6.15
CA TYR A 137 0.32 5.02 4.87
C TYR A 137 -0.53 5.53 3.70
N LEU A 138 0.08 6.38 2.90
CA LEU A 138 -0.53 6.97 1.70
C LEU A 138 0.55 7.24 0.68
N TRP A 139 0.22 7.00 -0.61
CA TRP A 139 1.08 7.35 -1.75
C TRP A 139 0.26 8.00 -2.86
N ILE A 140 0.86 8.98 -3.52
CA ILE A 140 0.40 9.54 -4.78
C ILE A 140 1.38 9.05 -5.84
N LEU A 141 0.86 8.34 -6.84
CA LEU A 141 1.64 7.77 -7.94
C LEU A 141 1.27 8.43 -9.27
N SER A 142 2.25 8.54 -10.16
CA SER A 142 2.06 9.05 -11.52
C SER A 142 2.84 8.22 -12.54
N ARG A 143 2.36 8.20 -13.80
CA ARG A 143 3.12 7.63 -14.93
C ARG A 143 4.28 8.50 -15.38
N THR A 144 4.33 9.74 -14.95
CA THR A 144 5.43 10.67 -15.24
C THR A 144 6.05 11.19 -13.93
N PRO A 145 7.35 11.48 -13.92
CA PRO A 145 8.04 12.01 -12.73
C PRO A 145 7.52 13.40 -12.31
N THR A 146 6.96 14.15 -13.25
CA THR A 146 6.44 15.52 -13.06
C THR A 146 5.00 15.60 -13.60
N PRO A 147 4.00 15.12 -12.83
CA PRO A 147 2.59 15.25 -13.22
C PRO A 147 2.13 16.71 -13.16
N PRO A 148 1.01 17.07 -13.82
CA PRO A 148 0.39 18.38 -13.67
C PRO A 148 0.05 18.69 -12.21
N SER A 149 0.36 19.91 -11.74
CA SER A 149 0.10 20.31 -10.35
C SER A 149 -1.37 20.18 -9.95
N ALA A 150 -2.28 20.52 -10.87
CA ALA A 150 -3.71 20.38 -10.64
C ALA A 150 -4.16 18.95 -10.31
N GLU A 151 -3.52 17.93 -10.91
CA GLU A 151 -3.82 16.53 -10.58
C GLU A 151 -3.27 16.15 -9.20
N VAL A 152 -2.08 16.61 -8.86
CA VAL A 152 -1.51 16.39 -7.52
C VAL A 152 -2.40 17.03 -6.46
N GLU A 153 -2.81 18.28 -6.66
CA GLU A 153 -3.71 19.02 -5.76
C GLU A 153 -5.07 18.32 -5.60
N ARG A 154 -5.63 17.79 -6.69
CA ARG A 154 -6.86 17.01 -6.68
C ARG A 154 -6.73 15.75 -5.81
N LEU A 155 -5.64 14.99 -5.97
CA LEU A 155 -5.37 13.78 -5.19
C LEU A 155 -5.08 14.10 -3.72
N VAL A 156 -4.37 15.19 -3.42
CA VAL A 156 -4.16 15.68 -2.05
C VAL A 156 -5.49 16.08 -1.40
N ALA A 157 -6.37 16.79 -2.13
CA ALA A 157 -7.70 17.12 -1.64
C ALA A 157 -8.56 15.87 -1.36
N LYS A 158 -8.48 14.86 -2.25
CA LYS A 158 -9.15 13.56 -2.03
C LYS A 158 -8.60 12.86 -0.78
N ALA A 159 -7.28 12.80 -0.60
CA ALA A 159 -6.64 12.23 0.59
C ALA A 159 -7.11 12.92 1.88
N LYS A 160 -7.15 14.25 1.88
CA LYS A 160 -7.65 15.05 3.01
C LYS A 160 -9.11 14.71 3.34
N ALA A 161 -9.97 14.60 2.32
CA ALA A 161 -11.37 14.23 2.49
C ALA A 161 -11.55 12.81 3.06
N LEU A 162 -10.58 11.89 2.80
CA LEU A 162 -10.52 10.55 3.38
C LEU A 162 -9.91 10.51 4.79
N GLY A 163 -9.58 11.66 5.37
CA GLY A 163 -9.08 11.78 6.74
C GLY A 163 -7.58 11.57 6.92
N TYR A 164 -6.79 11.70 5.84
CA TYR A 164 -5.32 11.68 5.95
C TYR A 164 -4.77 13.05 6.35
N ASP A 165 -3.72 13.08 7.16
CA ASP A 165 -2.99 14.30 7.48
C ASP A 165 -2.07 14.69 6.31
N THR A 166 -2.63 15.42 5.37
CA THR A 166 -1.93 15.86 4.16
C THR A 166 -0.87 16.92 4.42
N SER A 167 -0.83 17.52 5.62
CA SER A 167 0.25 18.45 6.02
C SER A 167 1.58 17.75 6.21
N GLN A 168 1.57 16.43 6.40
CA GLN A 168 2.75 15.58 6.59
C GLN A 168 3.25 14.94 5.28
N LEU A 169 2.67 15.29 4.14
CA LEU A 169 3.11 14.74 2.85
C LEU A 169 4.54 15.17 2.52
N ILE A 170 5.35 14.17 2.17
CA ILE A 170 6.68 14.34 1.60
C ILE A 170 6.54 14.27 0.08
N TYR A 171 6.94 15.33 -0.62
CA TYR A 171 7.01 15.34 -2.09
C TYR A 171 8.36 14.80 -2.54
N VAL A 172 8.31 13.77 -3.38
CA VAL A 172 9.51 13.05 -3.83
C VAL A 172 10.13 13.77 -5.02
N LYS A 173 11.43 13.98 -4.98
CA LYS A 173 12.18 14.56 -6.10
C LYS A 173 12.55 13.48 -7.11
N HIS A 174 12.47 13.85 -8.39
CA HIS A 174 12.86 13.03 -9.53
C HIS A 174 13.87 13.72 -10.42
#